data_d49504da41987882dd7b10621b61c424
#
_entry.id   d49504da41987882dd7b10621b61c424
#
_cell.length_a   1.000
_cell.length_b   1.000
_cell.length_c   1.000
_cell.angle_alpha   90.00
_cell.angle_beta   90.00
_cell.angle_gamma   90.00
#
_symmetry.space_group_name_H-M   'P 1'
#
loop_
_entity.id
_entity.type
_entity.pdbx_description
1 polymer ?
#
loop_
_entity_poly.entity_id
_entity_poly.type
_entity_poly.pdbx_seq_one_letter_code
_entity_poly.pdbx_strand_id
1 'polypeptide(L)'
;MSSAYKVAMSASASPLLMLDLEGLEVSATEKDMLAHPGAGGLILFTRNYANHEQLAELVRQVRAVRPDMLIAVDQEGGRVQRFRDGFVRLPPMAALGQRYDQSPTEAVREAALLGELMASELTELDIDISFAPVLDLDYGNSSVIGDRSFHGDADAMIALAGAFIDGMSAAGMAATGKHFPGHGHVVADSHLELPVDPRPLADLEAADMPPFMALAPNLAGIMPAPDITDAGHACCHGGLHPGNRILDHDCLIRTKPHFISGI
;
A
#
# COMPACT_ATOMS: atom_id res chain seq x y z
N MET A 1 -24.21 -7.13 -13.42
CA MET A 1 -23.46 -8.29 -13.96
C MET A 1 -22.00 -8.03 -13.63
N SER A 2 -21.48 -8.77 -12.67
CA SER A 2 -20.13 -8.59 -12.15
C SER A 2 -19.11 -8.88 -13.25
N SER A 3 -18.30 -7.86 -13.62
CA SER A 3 -17.14 -8.04 -14.47
C SER A 3 -16.04 -8.68 -13.62
N ALA A 4 -15.92 -10.01 -13.72
CA ALA A 4 -14.81 -10.72 -13.10
C ALA A 4 -13.53 -10.38 -13.88
N TYR A 5 -12.62 -9.65 -13.26
CA TYR A 5 -11.28 -9.43 -13.77
C TYR A 5 -10.53 -10.76 -13.85
N LYS A 6 -10.45 -11.32 -15.06
CA LYS A 6 -9.56 -12.44 -15.36
C LYS A 6 -8.19 -11.90 -15.72
N VAL A 7 -7.30 -11.80 -14.77
CA VAL A 7 -5.87 -11.74 -15.07
C VAL A 7 -5.39 -13.17 -15.36
N ALA A 8 -5.45 -13.58 -16.62
CA ALA A 8 -4.82 -14.80 -17.08
C ALA A 8 -3.32 -14.53 -17.20
N MET A 9 -2.55 -14.83 -16.17
CA MET A 9 -1.09 -14.86 -16.27
C MET A 9 -0.66 -16.05 -17.11
N SER A 10 -0.23 -15.78 -18.35
CA SER A 10 0.48 -16.76 -19.15
C SER A 10 1.83 -17.10 -18.48
N ALA A 11 2.30 -18.34 -18.62
CA ALA A 11 3.50 -18.89 -17.98
C ALA A 11 4.85 -18.29 -18.48
N SER A 12 4.88 -17.08 -19.02
CA SER A 12 6.08 -16.35 -19.41
C SER A 12 6.35 -15.24 -18.40
N ALA A 13 7.52 -15.28 -17.77
CA ALA A 13 8.13 -14.33 -16.86
C ALA A 13 7.13 -13.36 -16.19
N SER A 14 6.84 -13.59 -14.90
CA SER A 14 6.02 -12.65 -14.11
C SER A 14 6.59 -11.25 -14.24
N PRO A 15 5.79 -10.22 -14.56
CA PRO A 15 6.24 -8.83 -14.60
C PRO A 15 6.73 -8.45 -13.19
N LEU A 16 7.94 -7.91 -13.10
CA LEU A 16 8.66 -7.68 -11.83
C LEU A 16 8.80 -6.21 -11.49
N LEU A 17 8.50 -5.30 -12.45
CA LEU A 17 8.75 -3.88 -12.29
C LEU A 17 7.44 -3.12 -12.10
N MET A 18 7.42 -2.26 -11.07
CA MET A 18 6.46 -1.19 -10.93
C MET A 18 7.13 0.11 -11.41
N LEU A 19 6.46 0.80 -12.33
CA LEU A 19 6.94 2.02 -12.96
C LEU A 19 6.21 3.22 -12.35
N ASP A 20 6.71 4.42 -12.65
CA ASP A 20 6.02 5.69 -12.40
C ASP A 20 6.05 6.57 -13.66
N LEU A 21 5.31 7.68 -13.65
CA LEU A 21 5.25 8.66 -14.74
C LEU A 21 5.77 10.01 -14.27
N GLU A 22 6.37 10.75 -15.20
CA GLU A 22 6.94 12.07 -14.91
C GLU A 22 5.88 13.16 -14.72
N GLY A 23 4.76 13.06 -15.45
CA GLY A 23 3.81 14.16 -15.57
C GLY A 23 2.35 13.75 -15.62
N LEU A 24 1.55 14.63 -16.23
CA LEU A 24 0.09 14.56 -16.29
C LEU A 24 -0.44 13.75 -17.49
N GLU A 25 0.45 13.37 -18.42
CA GLU A 25 0.14 12.63 -19.64
C GLU A 25 1.24 11.59 -19.89
N VAL A 26 0.90 10.53 -20.61
CA VAL A 26 1.88 9.50 -20.99
C VAL A 26 2.69 9.96 -22.19
N SER A 27 3.98 10.18 -22.03
CA SER A 27 4.93 10.52 -23.10
C SER A 27 5.19 9.34 -24.04
N ALA A 28 5.81 9.62 -25.19
CA ALA A 28 6.18 8.56 -26.14
C ALA A 28 7.15 7.53 -25.53
N THR A 29 8.13 7.99 -24.76
CA THR A 29 9.09 7.11 -24.07
C THR A 29 8.41 6.25 -23.03
N GLU A 30 7.49 6.82 -22.25
CA GLU A 30 6.75 6.08 -21.24
C GLU A 30 5.80 5.04 -21.85
N LYS A 31 5.24 5.29 -23.03
CA LYS A 31 4.47 4.27 -23.77
C LYS A 31 5.33 3.03 -24.07
N ASP A 32 6.57 3.23 -24.51
CA ASP A 32 7.49 2.13 -24.76
C ASP A 32 7.86 1.38 -23.47
N MET A 33 8.03 2.10 -22.35
CA MET A 33 8.28 1.52 -21.03
C MET A 33 7.08 0.71 -20.52
N LEU A 34 5.88 1.26 -20.61
CA LEU A 34 4.63 0.58 -20.22
C LEU A 34 4.36 -0.68 -21.07
N ALA A 35 4.71 -0.66 -22.35
CA ALA A 35 4.55 -1.80 -23.25
C ALA A 35 5.59 -2.92 -22.98
N HIS A 36 6.64 -2.65 -22.22
CA HIS A 36 7.68 -3.64 -21.95
C HIS A 36 7.15 -4.82 -21.13
N PRO A 37 7.47 -6.09 -21.48
CA PRO A 37 6.94 -7.28 -20.80
C PRO A 37 7.29 -7.37 -19.31
N GLY A 38 8.38 -6.74 -18.87
CA GLY A 38 8.81 -6.68 -17.48
C GLY A 38 8.01 -5.68 -16.64
N ALA A 39 7.26 -4.75 -17.27
CA ALA A 39 6.41 -3.81 -16.56
C ALA A 39 5.11 -4.52 -16.11
N GLY A 40 4.83 -4.54 -14.83
CA GLY A 40 3.67 -5.20 -14.25
C GLY A 40 2.76 -4.28 -13.47
N GLY A 41 3.28 -3.14 -13.05
CA GLY A 41 2.54 -2.16 -12.28
C GLY A 41 2.97 -0.73 -12.59
N LEU A 42 2.11 0.19 -12.24
CA LEU A 42 2.32 1.63 -12.28
C LEU A 42 1.90 2.22 -10.96
N ILE A 43 2.75 3.03 -10.33
CA ILE A 43 2.38 3.82 -9.16
C ILE A 43 2.20 5.29 -9.57
N LEU A 44 1.12 5.90 -9.13
CA LEU A 44 0.81 7.30 -9.33
C LEU A 44 1.16 8.14 -8.09
N PHE A 45 1.67 9.33 -8.34
CA PHE A 45 2.06 10.30 -7.32
C PHE A 45 1.29 11.61 -7.48
N THR A 46 1.45 12.53 -6.52
CA THR A 46 0.83 13.87 -6.58
C THR A 46 1.19 14.63 -7.86
N ARG A 47 2.38 14.42 -8.43
CA ARG A 47 2.79 15.05 -9.69
C ARG A 47 1.98 14.61 -10.91
N ASN A 48 1.29 13.46 -10.79
CA ASN A 48 0.45 12.91 -11.86
C ASN A 48 -1.01 13.38 -11.78
N TYR A 49 -1.32 14.28 -10.85
CA TYR A 49 -2.67 14.71 -10.56
C TYR A 49 -2.84 16.23 -10.67
N ALA A 50 -3.78 16.67 -11.47
CA ALA A 50 -4.23 18.06 -11.54
C ALA A 50 -5.72 18.19 -11.17
N ASN A 51 -6.58 17.30 -11.66
CA ASN A 51 -8.00 17.20 -11.36
C ASN A 51 -8.54 15.83 -11.82
N HIS A 52 -9.81 15.53 -11.50
CA HIS A 52 -10.43 14.24 -11.83
C HIS A 52 -10.42 13.91 -13.32
N GLU A 53 -10.80 14.88 -14.19
CA GLU A 53 -10.85 14.66 -15.64
C GLU A 53 -9.46 14.33 -16.20
N GLN A 54 -8.44 15.05 -15.75
CA GLN A 54 -7.06 14.81 -16.18
C GLN A 54 -6.58 13.44 -15.71
N LEU A 55 -6.85 13.05 -14.46
CA LEU A 55 -6.43 11.77 -13.93
C LEU A 55 -7.13 10.60 -14.65
N ALA A 56 -8.44 10.71 -14.91
CA ALA A 56 -9.18 9.74 -15.71
C ALA A 56 -8.58 9.57 -17.10
N GLU A 57 -8.19 10.68 -17.73
CA GLU A 57 -7.54 10.64 -19.04
C GLU A 57 -6.15 9.99 -18.98
N LEU A 58 -5.35 10.29 -17.96
CA LEU A 58 -4.04 9.66 -17.75
C LEU A 58 -4.18 8.14 -17.59
N VAL A 59 -5.09 7.68 -16.75
CA VAL A 59 -5.37 6.25 -16.55
C VAL A 59 -5.84 5.62 -17.85
N ARG A 60 -6.72 6.27 -18.60
CA ARG A 60 -7.17 5.81 -19.92
C ARG A 60 -6.00 5.66 -20.92
N GLN A 61 -5.03 6.57 -20.90
CA GLN A 61 -3.83 6.48 -21.74
C GLN A 61 -2.98 5.26 -21.35
N VAL A 62 -2.80 5.01 -20.07
CA VAL A 62 -2.08 3.81 -19.57
C VAL A 62 -2.79 2.54 -20.02
N ARG A 63 -4.12 2.45 -19.80
CA ARG A 63 -4.94 1.29 -20.21
C ARG A 63 -4.93 1.05 -21.73
N ALA A 64 -4.84 2.11 -22.53
CA ALA A 64 -4.74 2.00 -23.97
C ALA A 64 -3.42 1.34 -24.44
N VAL A 65 -2.33 1.50 -23.67
CA VAL A 65 -1.04 0.85 -23.93
C VAL A 65 -1.00 -0.55 -23.33
N ARG A 66 -1.43 -0.67 -22.06
CA ARG A 66 -1.36 -1.89 -21.28
C ARG A 66 -2.65 -2.08 -20.46
N PRO A 67 -3.67 -2.77 -21.02
CA PRO A 67 -4.96 -2.96 -20.36
C PRO A 67 -4.91 -3.71 -19.02
N ASP A 68 -3.91 -4.58 -18.83
CA ASP A 68 -3.69 -5.42 -17.66
C ASP A 68 -2.68 -4.84 -16.66
N MET A 69 -2.25 -3.58 -16.82
CA MET A 69 -1.33 -2.91 -15.90
C MET A 69 -1.99 -2.75 -14.53
N LEU A 70 -1.32 -3.17 -13.46
CA LEU A 70 -1.76 -2.87 -12.10
C LEU A 70 -1.48 -1.39 -11.79
N ILE A 71 -2.52 -0.58 -11.60
CA ILE A 71 -2.38 0.84 -11.28
C ILE A 71 -2.58 1.06 -9.78
N ALA A 72 -1.58 1.62 -9.13
CA ALA A 72 -1.50 1.82 -7.69
C ALA A 72 -1.30 3.29 -7.30
N VAL A 73 -1.63 3.61 -6.06
CA VAL A 73 -1.38 4.93 -5.45
C VAL A 73 -1.21 4.78 -3.95
N ASP A 74 -0.49 5.71 -3.30
CA ASP A 74 -0.53 5.88 -1.85
C ASP A 74 -1.65 6.85 -1.46
N GLN A 75 -2.83 6.33 -1.19
CA GLN A 75 -3.98 7.08 -0.74
C GLN A 75 -4.38 6.58 0.65
N GLU A 76 -3.57 6.93 1.67
CA GLU A 76 -3.76 6.45 3.04
C GLU A 76 -4.73 7.35 3.82
N GLY A 77 -4.63 8.66 3.59
CA GLY A 77 -5.25 9.73 4.37
C GLY A 77 -4.21 10.64 5.02
N GLY A 78 -4.67 11.67 5.69
CA GLY A 78 -3.80 12.63 6.36
C GLY A 78 -2.75 13.24 5.44
N ARG A 79 -1.48 13.13 5.82
CA ARG A 79 -0.34 13.66 5.04
C ARG A 79 0.01 12.79 3.84
N VAL A 80 -0.36 11.51 3.85
CA VAL A 80 -0.12 10.58 2.73
C VAL A 80 -1.43 10.33 1.99
N GLN A 81 -1.84 11.36 1.29
CA GLN A 81 -2.97 11.34 0.34
C GLN A 81 -2.52 12.07 -0.91
N ARG A 82 -2.31 11.34 -2.03
CA ARG A 82 -1.73 11.90 -3.26
C ARG A 82 -2.72 12.75 -4.01
N PHE A 83 -3.97 12.32 -4.09
CA PHE A 83 -5.05 13.05 -4.75
C PHE A 83 -5.89 13.73 -3.69
N ARG A 84 -5.99 15.05 -3.76
CA ARG A 84 -6.60 15.85 -2.70
C ARG A 84 -7.77 16.71 -3.17
N ASP A 85 -7.55 17.56 -4.14
CA ASP A 85 -8.56 18.49 -4.63
C ASP A 85 -9.57 17.69 -5.49
N GLY A 86 -10.86 17.74 -5.13
CA GLY A 86 -11.90 16.92 -5.76
C GLY A 86 -12.10 15.54 -5.11
N PHE A 87 -11.19 15.08 -4.26
CA PHE A 87 -11.35 13.88 -3.43
C PHE A 87 -11.74 14.26 -1.99
N VAL A 88 -12.41 13.36 -1.31
CA VAL A 88 -12.66 13.53 0.12
C VAL A 88 -11.34 13.52 0.88
N ARG A 89 -11.17 14.50 1.76
CA ARG A 89 -9.99 14.61 2.62
C ARG A 89 -10.12 13.63 3.77
N LEU A 90 -9.43 12.51 3.66
CA LEU A 90 -9.38 11.49 4.70
C LEU A 90 -8.57 12.03 5.90
N PRO A 91 -9.01 11.77 7.14
CA PRO A 91 -8.21 12.10 8.32
C PRO A 91 -6.93 11.27 8.36
N PRO A 92 -5.93 11.66 9.14
CA PRO A 92 -4.84 10.74 9.50
C PRO A 92 -5.42 9.58 10.32
N MET A 93 -4.90 8.38 10.13
CA MET A 93 -5.45 7.17 10.75
C MET A 93 -5.39 7.20 12.29
N ALA A 94 -4.44 7.91 12.87
CA ALA A 94 -4.39 8.16 14.31
C ALA A 94 -5.65 8.83 14.88
N ALA A 95 -6.41 9.56 14.07
CA ALA A 95 -7.68 10.14 14.51
C ALA A 95 -8.73 9.04 14.80
N LEU A 96 -8.71 7.93 14.04
CA LEU A 96 -9.53 6.75 14.32
C LEU A 96 -9.08 6.05 15.59
N GLY A 97 -7.77 5.97 15.86
CA GLY A 97 -7.24 5.46 17.13
C GLY A 97 -7.72 6.25 18.33
N GLN A 98 -7.61 7.59 18.27
CA GLN A 98 -8.14 8.47 19.32
C GLN A 98 -9.65 8.33 19.51
N ARG A 99 -10.36 8.07 18.42
CA ARG A 99 -11.81 7.79 18.46
C ARG A 99 -12.09 6.42 19.10
N TYR A 100 -11.24 5.43 18.82
CA TYR A 100 -11.33 4.08 19.37
C TYR A 100 -11.18 4.08 20.90
N ASP A 101 -10.27 4.85 21.45
CA ASP A 101 -10.08 5.01 22.89
C ASP A 101 -11.34 5.53 23.61
N GLN A 102 -12.17 6.30 22.89
CA GLN A 102 -13.41 6.88 23.43
C GLN A 102 -14.63 5.99 23.16
N SER A 103 -14.72 5.42 21.97
CA SER A 103 -15.86 4.66 21.49
C SER A 103 -15.42 3.63 20.44
N PRO A 104 -14.95 2.44 20.84
CA PRO A 104 -14.42 1.43 19.93
C PRO A 104 -15.38 1.05 18.80
N THR A 105 -16.66 0.84 19.12
CA THR A 105 -17.67 0.43 18.12
C THR A 105 -17.86 1.48 17.04
N GLU A 106 -17.91 2.75 17.39
CA GLU A 106 -18.08 3.83 16.42
C GLU A 106 -16.82 4.02 15.56
N ALA A 107 -15.63 3.94 16.18
CA ALA A 107 -14.37 4.06 15.46
C ALA A 107 -14.19 2.94 14.42
N VAL A 108 -14.53 1.70 14.74
CA VAL A 108 -14.51 0.56 13.82
C VAL A 108 -15.47 0.79 12.65
N ARG A 109 -16.68 1.29 12.93
CA ARG A 109 -17.63 1.64 11.87
C ARG A 109 -17.12 2.78 10.98
N GLU A 110 -16.55 3.82 11.58
CA GLU A 110 -15.95 4.94 10.85
C GLU A 110 -14.77 4.47 9.98
N ALA A 111 -13.93 3.55 10.49
CA ALA A 111 -12.84 2.98 9.71
C ALA A 111 -13.33 2.24 8.46
N ALA A 112 -14.38 1.42 8.58
CA ALA A 112 -14.98 0.74 7.43
C ALA A 112 -15.52 1.74 6.39
N LEU A 113 -16.23 2.78 6.82
CA LEU A 113 -16.76 3.81 5.93
C LEU A 113 -15.65 4.59 5.21
N LEU A 114 -14.55 4.91 5.89
CA LEU A 114 -13.42 5.62 5.27
C LEU A 114 -12.68 4.73 4.27
N GLY A 115 -12.53 3.43 4.56
CA GLY A 115 -11.97 2.47 3.62
C GLY A 115 -12.81 2.31 2.36
N GLU A 116 -14.13 2.19 2.52
CA GLU A 116 -15.08 2.10 1.40
C GLU A 116 -15.10 3.39 0.56
N LEU A 117 -15.09 4.54 1.20
CA LEU A 117 -15.07 5.84 0.52
C LEU A 117 -13.81 6.04 -0.31
N MET A 118 -12.64 5.83 0.30
CA MET A 118 -11.35 5.94 -0.38
C MET A 118 -11.28 5.01 -1.59
N ALA A 119 -11.66 3.76 -1.41
CA ALA A 119 -11.62 2.77 -2.47
C ALA A 119 -12.63 3.08 -3.59
N SER A 120 -13.83 3.54 -3.25
CA SER A 120 -14.85 3.92 -4.25
C SER A 120 -14.38 5.05 -5.15
N GLU A 121 -13.78 6.10 -4.59
CA GLU A 121 -13.25 7.23 -5.37
C GLU A 121 -12.11 6.79 -6.33
N LEU A 122 -11.26 5.86 -5.91
CA LEU A 122 -10.17 5.36 -6.74
C LEU A 122 -10.65 4.37 -7.82
N THR A 123 -11.56 3.45 -7.48
CA THR A 123 -12.10 2.47 -8.45
C THR A 123 -12.95 3.14 -9.52
N GLU A 124 -13.62 4.26 -9.22
CA GLU A 124 -14.33 5.07 -10.22
C GLU A 124 -13.38 5.57 -11.32
N LEU A 125 -12.12 5.80 -10.99
CA LEU A 125 -11.06 6.24 -11.91
C LEU A 125 -10.23 5.08 -12.50
N ASP A 126 -10.69 3.82 -12.35
CA ASP A 126 -10.01 2.61 -12.83
C ASP A 126 -8.59 2.44 -12.24
N ILE A 127 -8.41 2.86 -10.98
CA ILE A 127 -7.21 2.61 -10.18
C ILE A 127 -7.46 1.35 -9.35
N ASP A 128 -6.54 0.38 -9.45
CA ASP A 128 -6.77 -0.97 -8.95
C ASP A 128 -6.52 -1.13 -7.45
N ILE A 129 -5.54 -0.39 -6.90
CA ILE A 129 -5.10 -0.60 -5.52
C ILE A 129 -4.58 0.69 -4.88
N SER A 130 -4.91 0.89 -3.61
CA SER A 130 -4.15 1.77 -2.74
C SER A 130 -3.17 0.97 -1.90
N PHE A 131 -1.92 1.44 -1.74
CA PHE A 131 -0.99 0.89 -0.78
C PHE A 131 -1.40 1.28 0.64
N ALA A 132 -2.47 0.68 1.10
CA ALA A 132 -3.10 0.86 2.41
C ALA A 132 -3.74 -0.47 2.85
N PRO A 133 -3.91 -0.66 4.17
CA PRO A 133 -3.57 0.23 5.28
C PRO A 133 -2.12 0.10 5.77
N VAL A 134 -1.67 1.12 6.54
CA VAL A 134 -0.47 1.04 7.38
C VAL A 134 -0.81 0.19 8.61
N LEU A 135 -0.02 -0.86 8.86
CA LEU A 135 -0.17 -1.80 9.98
C LEU A 135 0.92 -1.62 11.05
N ASP A 136 1.78 -0.61 10.88
CA ASP A 136 2.82 -0.27 11.84
C ASP A 136 2.20 0.29 13.10
N LEU A 137 2.63 -0.20 14.27
CA LEU A 137 2.20 0.32 15.56
C LEU A 137 2.85 1.68 15.85
N ASP A 138 2.10 2.59 16.47
CA ASP A 138 2.65 3.89 16.90
C ASP A 138 3.32 3.76 18.28
N TYR A 139 4.64 3.88 18.29
CA TYR A 139 5.46 3.95 19.51
C TYR A 139 5.73 5.39 19.97
N GLY A 140 5.22 6.38 19.25
CA GLY A 140 5.39 7.80 19.56
C GLY A 140 6.76 8.38 19.23
N ASN A 141 7.65 7.63 18.57
CA ASN A 141 9.02 8.03 18.25
C ASN A 141 9.33 8.13 16.76
N SER A 142 8.53 7.53 15.90
CA SER A 142 8.75 7.56 14.45
C SER A 142 8.09 8.77 13.79
N SER A 143 8.90 9.65 13.19
CA SER A 143 8.38 10.75 12.36
C SER A 143 7.86 10.26 10.99
N VAL A 144 8.29 9.08 10.55
CA VAL A 144 7.90 8.48 9.27
C VAL A 144 6.51 7.86 9.37
N ILE A 145 6.24 7.11 10.43
CA ILE A 145 4.92 6.49 10.68
C ILE A 145 4.01 7.49 11.38
N GLY A 146 4.26 7.82 12.64
CA GLY A 146 3.50 8.81 13.39
C GLY A 146 1.98 8.66 13.21
N ASP A 147 1.33 9.73 12.76
CA ASP A 147 -0.11 9.83 12.56
C ASP A 147 -0.70 8.95 11.42
N ARG A 148 0.15 8.26 10.66
CA ARG A 148 -0.29 7.27 9.66
C ARG A 148 -0.74 5.97 10.30
N SER A 149 -0.20 5.63 11.48
CA SER A 149 -0.64 4.48 12.28
C SER A 149 -2.05 4.69 12.81
N PHE A 150 -2.83 3.62 12.87
CA PHE A 150 -4.14 3.65 13.54
C PHE A 150 -3.99 3.72 15.05
N HIS A 151 -3.06 2.95 15.63
CA HIS A 151 -2.91 2.85 17.08
C HIS A 151 -1.56 2.25 17.49
N GLY A 152 -1.15 2.46 18.76
CA GLY A 152 0.02 1.79 19.35
C GLY A 152 -0.28 0.42 19.98
N ASP A 153 -1.56 0.09 20.19
CA ASP A 153 -2.00 -1.22 20.70
C ASP A 153 -2.37 -2.13 19.52
N ALA A 154 -1.88 -3.39 19.55
CA ALA A 154 -2.06 -4.32 18.44
C ALA A 154 -3.53 -4.75 18.24
N ASP A 155 -4.30 -4.91 19.30
CA ASP A 155 -5.71 -5.33 19.20
C ASP A 155 -6.57 -4.19 18.61
N ALA A 156 -6.33 -2.94 19.03
CA ALA A 156 -6.96 -1.77 18.45
C ALA A 156 -6.57 -1.58 16.99
N MET A 157 -5.29 -1.76 16.64
CA MET A 157 -4.79 -1.75 15.27
C MET A 157 -5.51 -2.80 14.41
N ILE A 158 -5.60 -4.04 14.87
CA ILE A 158 -6.28 -5.13 14.14
C ILE A 158 -7.75 -4.80 13.90
N ALA A 159 -8.43 -4.28 14.93
CA ALA A 159 -9.84 -3.93 14.81
C ALA A 159 -10.08 -2.81 13.79
N LEU A 160 -9.31 -1.74 13.86
CA LEU A 160 -9.46 -0.56 12.99
C LEU A 160 -9.01 -0.84 11.55
N ALA A 161 -7.80 -1.39 11.39
CA ALA A 161 -7.27 -1.71 10.07
C ALA A 161 -8.07 -2.83 9.39
N GLY A 162 -8.55 -3.82 10.15
CA GLY A 162 -9.45 -4.85 9.65
C GLY A 162 -10.74 -4.28 9.08
N ALA A 163 -11.39 -3.38 9.83
CA ALA A 163 -12.59 -2.70 9.36
C ALA A 163 -12.33 -1.82 8.11
N PHE A 164 -11.20 -1.13 8.06
CA PHE A 164 -10.80 -0.34 6.89
C PHE A 164 -10.61 -1.24 5.65
N ILE A 165 -9.96 -2.41 5.81
CA ILE A 165 -9.81 -3.42 4.75
C ILE A 165 -11.17 -3.96 4.28
N ASP A 166 -12.10 -4.23 5.22
CA ASP A 166 -13.46 -4.66 4.88
C ASP A 166 -14.18 -3.60 4.04
N GLY A 167 -14.01 -2.32 4.38
CA GLY A 167 -14.54 -1.21 3.60
C GLY A 167 -13.93 -1.14 2.19
N MET A 168 -12.60 -1.25 2.06
CA MET A 168 -11.94 -1.32 0.75
C MET A 168 -12.48 -2.48 -0.10
N SER A 169 -12.63 -3.65 0.53
CA SER A 169 -13.17 -4.85 -0.14
C SER A 169 -14.63 -4.66 -0.58
N ALA A 170 -15.45 -3.96 0.20
CA ALA A 170 -16.84 -3.65 -0.17
C ALA A 170 -16.92 -2.80 -1.44
N ALA A 171 -15.96 -1.90 -1.65
CA ALA A 171 -15.81 -1.10 -2.88
C ALA A 171 -15.07 -1.85 -4.01
N GLY A 172 -14.69 -3.12 -3.81
CA GLY A 172 -14.01 -3.94 -4.81
C GLY A 172 -12.50 -3.72 -4.91
N MET A 173 -11.88 -3.01 -3.97
CA MET A 173 -10.44 -2.76 -3.96
C MET A 173 -9.70 -3.72 -3.05
N ALA A 174 -8.56 -4.24 -3.52
CA ALA A 174 -7.67 -5.06 -2.73
C ALA A 174 -6.80 -4.21 -1.78
N ALA A 175 -6.45 -4.77 -0.62
CA ALA A 175 -5.64 -4.09 0.39
C ALA A 175 -4.20 -4.58 0.42
N THR A 176 -3.26 -3.68 0.74
CA THR A 176 -1.84 -3.97 0.94
C THR A 176 -1.43 -3.52 2.34
N GLY A 177 -1.08 -4.47 3.20
CA GLY A 177 -0.57 -4.16 4.54
C GLY A 177 0.91 -3.75 4.50
N LYS A 178 1.27 -2.68 5.19
CA LYS A 178 2.63 -2.14 5.22
C LYS A 178 2.98 -1.54 6.58
N HIS A 179 4.24 -1.55 7.00
CA HIS A 179 5.48 -2.02 6.37
C HIS A 179 6.02 -3.21 7.16
N PHE A 180 5.87 -4.41 6.63
CA PHE A 180 6.25 -5.65 7.32
C PHE A 180 7.76 -5.69 7.62
N PRO A 181 8.22 -6.14 8.80
CA PRO A 181 7.44 -6.69 9.93
C PRO A 181 6.90 -5.65 10.92
N GLY A 182 7.09 -4.36 10.69
CA GLY A 182 6.72 -3.21 11.50
C GLY A 182 7.81 -2.14 11.51
N HIS A 183 7.49 -0.93 11.08
CA HIS A 183 8.40 0.21 10.94
C HIS A 183 8.15 1.31 11.99
N GLY A 184 7.20 1.09 12.91
CA GLY A 184 6.77 2.12 13.86
C GLY A 184 7.78 2.50 14.94
N HIS A 185 8.76 1.63 15.21
CA HIS A 185 9.82 1.88 16.22
C HIS A 185 11.03 2.61 15.63
N VAL A 186 11.23 2.55 14.32
CA VAL A 186 12.41 3.11 13.66
C VAL A 186 12.28 4.61 13.50
N VAL A 187 13.30 5.35 13.94
CA VAL A 187 13.34 6.82 13.95
C VAL A 187 13.91 7.37 12.64
N ALA A 188 14.84 6.66 12.01
CA ALA A 188 15.52 7.10 10.80
C ALA A 188 14.57 7.10 9.60
N ASP A 189 14.65 8.17 8.79
CA ASP A 189 13.99 8.23 7.49
C ASP A 189 14.78 7.37 6.50
N SER A 190 14.17 6.31 5.98
CA SER A 190 14.76 5.38 5.01
C SER A 190 15.25 6.05 3.71
N HIS A 191 14.77 7.26 3.41
CA HIS A 191 15.24 8.05 2.28
C HIS A 191 16.59 8.75 2.53
N LEU A 192 16.97 8.92 3.80
CA LEU A 192 18.17 9.65 4.20
C LEU A 192 19.24 8.74 4.80
N GLU A 193 18.84 7.70 5.50
CA GLU A 193 19.71 6.75 6.19
C GLU A 193 19.13 5.33 6.05
N LEU A 194 20.00 4.33 6.11
CA LEU A 194 19.56 2.94 6.17
C LEU A 194 18.93 2.71 7.56
N PRO A 195 17.62 2.50 7.66
CA PRO A 195 16.96 2.33 8.94
C PRO A 195 17.36 0.99 9.55
N VAL A 196 17.72 1.01 10.83
CA VAL A 196 18.05 -0.20 11.59
C VAL A 196 17.11 -0.29 12.78
N ASP A 197 16.41 -1.41 12.89
CA ASP A 197 15.69 -1.74 14.12
C ASP A 197 16.63 -2.58 15.01
N PRO A 198 17.04 -2.02 16.16
CA PRO A 198 17.98 -2.72 17.05
C PRO A 198 17.30 -3.80 17.90
N ARG A 199 15.97 -3.94 17.81
CA ARG A 199 15.23 -4.91 18.62
C ARG A 199 15.49 -6.34 18.15
N PRO A 200 15.53 -7.32 19.09
CA PRO A 200 15.56 -8.73 18.75
C PRO A 200 14.33 -9.12 17.93
N LEU A 201 14.46 -10.10 17.03
CA LEU A 201 13.34 -10.61 16.23
C LEU A 201 12.15 -11.06 17.11
N ALA A 202 12.42 -11.64 18.28
CA ALA A 202 11.38 -12.06 19.21
C ALA A 202 10.48 -10.92 19.69
N ASP A 203 11.00 -9.70 19.80
CA ASP A 203 10.22 -8.51 20.18
C ASP A 203 9.30 -8.07 19.03
N LEU A 204 9.80 -8.13 17.79
CA LEU A 204 9.01 -7.88 16.59
C LEU A 204 7.89 -8.94 16.43
N GLU A 205 8.22 -10.22 16.64
CA GLU A 205 7.25 -11.32 16.60
C GLU A 205 6.16 -11.16 17.65
N ALA A 206 6.50 -10.65 18.83
CA ALA A 206 5.56 -10.47 19.92
C ALA A 206 4.67 -9.23 19.81
N ALA A 207 5.18 -8.12 19.22
CA ALA A 207 4.50 -6.84 19.21
C ALA A 207 4.06 -6.38 17.83
N ASP A 208 4.95 -6.36 16.83
CA ASP A 208 4.71 -5.72 15.54
C ASP A 208 4.08 -6.66 14.50
N MET A 209 4.40 -7.96 14.53
CA MET A 209 3.89 -8.94 13.58
C MET A 209 2.41 -9.35 13.78
N PRO A 210 1.83 -9.32 15.00
CA PRO A 210 0.44 -9.75 15.19
C PRO A 210 -0.59 -9.08 14.29
N PRO A 211 -0.57 -7.77 13.98
CA PRO A 211 -1.47 -7.16 13.01
C PRO A 211 -1.37 -7.77 11.61
N PHE A 212 -0.15 -8.00 11.13
CA PHE A 212 0.07 -8.62 9.82
C PHE A 212 -0.43 -10.06 9.78
N MET A 213 -0.15 -10.84 10.82
CA MET A 213 -0.60 -12.24 10.91
C MET A 213 -2.13 -12.35 10.98
N ALA A 214 -2.77 -11.52 11.79
CA ALA A 214 -4.23 -11.51 11.96
C ALA A 214 -4.95 -11.10 10.66
N LEU A 215 -4.40 -10.11 9.94
CA LEU A 215 -5.04 -9.53 8.76
C LEU A 215 -4.58 -10.16 7.43
N ALA A 216 -3.51 -10.99 7.44
CA ALA A 216 -2.99 -11.66 6.24
C ALA A 216 -4.05 -12.34 5.35
N PRO A 217 -5.11 -13.00 5.89
CA PRO A 217 -6.15 -13.59 5.06
C PRO A 217 -6.91 -12.59 4.18
N ASN A 218 -6.95 -11.32 4.58
CA ASN A 218 -7.72 -10.25 3.94
C ASN A 218 -6.84 -9.33 3.09
N LEU A 219 -5.51 -9.55 3.08
CA LEU A 219 -4.57 -8.77 2.30
C LEU A 219 -4.26 -9.44 0.96
N ALA A 220 -4.25 -8.67 -0.12
CA ALA A 220 -3.78 -9.11 -1.43
C ALA A 220 -2.26 -9.02 -1.54
N GLY A 221 -1.63 -8.13 -0.79
CA GLY A 221 -0.19 -7.94 -0.74
C GLY A 221 0.32 -7.50 0.61
N ILE A 222 1.61 -7.70 0.83
CA ILE A 222 2.35 -7.16 1.97
C ILE A 222 3.56 -6.41 1.42
N MET A 223 3.72 -5.16 1.84
CA MET A 223 4.88 -4.34 1.51
C MET A 223 5.87 -4.42 2.66
N PRO A 224 7.10 -4.90 2.42
CA PRO A 224 8.12 -4.97 3.46
C PRO A 224 8.66 -3.58 3.79
N ALA A 225 9.07 -3.40 5.04
CA ALA A 225 9.86 -2.25 5.46
C ALA A 225 11.28 -2.32 4.84
N PRO A 226 11.89 -1.18 4.53
CA PRO A 226 13.27 -1.14 4.05
C PRO A 226 14.30 -1.35 5.18
N ASP A 227 13.87 -1.80 6.34
CA ASP A 227 14.67 -1.90 7.55
C ASP A 227 15.62 -3.10 7.55
N ILE A 228 16.80 -2.93 8.16
CA ILE A 228 17.66 -4.03 8.54
C ILE A 228 17.43 -4.32 10.02
N THR A 229 17.06 -5.55 10.35
CA THR A 229 17.06 -6.00 11.75
C THR A 229 18.49 -6.38 12.18
N ASP A 230 18.79 -6.24 13.48
CA ASP A 230 20.12 -6.55 14.05
C ASP A 230 20.54 -8.04 13.85
N ALA A 231 19.58 -8.90 13.50
CA ALA A 231 19.82 -10.29 13.11
C ALA A 231 20.47 -10.45 11.71
N GLY A 232 20.82 -9.35 11.03
CA GLY A 232 21.48 -9.39 9.72
C GLY A 232 20.58 -9.86 8.57
N HIS A 233 19.30 -9.96 8.81
CA HIS A 233 18.31 -10.32 7.80
C HIS A 233 17.60 -9.06 7.33
N ALA A 234 17.99 -8.55 6.16
CA ALA A 234 17.11 -7.67 5.43
C ALA A 234 15.82 -8.45 5.12
N CYS A 235 14.67 -7.97 5.56
CA CYS A 235 13.38 -8.62 5.32
C CYS A 235 13.06 -8.84 3.82
N CYS A 236 13.87 -8.29 2.92
CA CYS A 236 13.74 -8.32 1.47
C CYS A 236 14.79 -9.20 0.75
N HIS A 237 15.43 -10.18 1.40
CA HIS A 237 16.37 -11.05 0.69
C HIS A 237 15.70 -12.28 0.07
N GLY A 238 14.91 -12.06 -0.98
CA GLY A 238 14.90 -12.96 -2.12
C GLY A 238 16.12 -12.61 -2.97
N GLY A 239 17.24 -13.27 -2.72
CA GLY A 239 18.46 -13.38 -3.50
C GLY A 239 18.84 -12.23 -4.43
N LEU A 240 19.61 -11.24 -3.95
CA LEU A 240 20.34 -10.33 -4.80
C LEU A 240 21.80 -10.22 -4.34
N HIS A 241 22.67 -10.50 -5.29
CA HIS A 241 24.12 -10.39 -5.18
C HIS A 241 24.55 -8.94 -4.86
N PRO A 242 25.69 -8.75 -4.15
CA PRO A 242 26.27 -7.44 -3.88
C PRO A 242 26.61 -6.73 -5.20
N GLY A 243 25.97 -5.64 -5.49
CA GLY A 243 26.27 -4.80 -6.66
C GLY A 243 25.06 -4.25 -7.42
N ASN A 244 23.86 -4.75 -7.26
CA ASN A 244 22.68 -4.19 -7.86
C ASN A 244 21.91 -3.31 -6.85
N ARG A 245 21.91 -2.01 -7.10
CA ARG A 245 20.98 -1.09 -6.45
C ARG A 245 19.59 -1.41 -6.95
N ILE A 246 18.76 -2.01 -6.09
CA ILE A 246 17.32 -1.93 -6.26
C ILE A 246 16.92 -0.58 -5.67
N LEU A 247 16.25 0.22 -6.47
CA LEU A 247 15.63 1.44 -6.02
C LEU A 247 14.60 1.12 -4.93
N ASP A 248 14.72 1.82 -3.81
CA ASP A 248 14.00 1.68 -2.56
C ASP A 248 12.50 1.97 -2.66
N HIS A 249 11.74 1.23 -3.37
CA HIS A 249 10.28 1.21 -3.22
C HIS A 249 9.74 -0.10 -3.78
N ASP A 250 9.08 -0.86 -2.92
CA ASP A 250 8.05 -1.83 -3.31
C ASP A 250 8.51 -3.24 -3.69
N CYS A 251 9.03 -3.99 -2.72
CA CYS A 251 8.96 -5.44 -2.81
C CYS A 251 7.60 -5.91 -2.26
N LEU A 252 6.63 -6.16 -3.13
CA LEU A 252 5.34 -6.77 -2.78
C LEU A 252 5.54 -8.28 -2.59
N ILE A 253 5.43 -8.77 -1.35
CA ILE A 253 5.43 -10.20 -1.06
C ILE A 253 3.99 -10.71 -1.16
N ARG A 254 3.73 -11.60 -2.10
CA ARG A 254 2.42 -12.28 -2.22
C ARG A 254 2.23 -13.26 -1.07
N THR A 255 1.14 -13.13 -0.34
CA THR A 255 0.82 -14.00 0.80
C THR A 255 0.18 -15.34 0.41
N LYS A 256 -0.41 -15.50 -0.79
CA LYS A 256 -0.93 -16.78 -1.30
C LYS A 256 -0.98 -16.83 -2.83
N PRO A 257 -0.57 -17.96 -3.48
CA PRO A 257 -0.69 -18.14 -4.92
C PRO A 257 -2.14 -18.30 -5.42
N HIS A 258 -3.14 -18.38 -4.54
CA HIS A 258 -4.53 -18.60 -4.90
C HIS A 258 -5.40 -17.35 -4.98
N PHE A 259 -4.88 -16.19 -4.59
CA PHE A 259 -5.68 -14.95 -4.56
C PHE A 259 -5.76 -14.21 -5.91
N ILE A 260 -5.02 -14.66 -6.93
CA ILE A 260 -5.04 -14.05 -8.28
C ILE A 260 -5.83 -14.90 -9.29
N SER A 261 -6.50 -15.97 -8.88
CA SER A 261 -7.46 -16.66 -9.74
C SER A 261 -8.88 -16.09 -9.66
N GLY A 262 -9.09 -15.01 -8.97
CA GLY A 262 -10.39 -14.39 -8.74
C GLY A 262 -10.42 -12.85 -8.85
N ILE A 263 -9.36 -12.19 -9.30
CA ILE A 263 -9.38 -10.77 -9.69
C ILE A 263 -9.36 -10.69 -11.21
#